data_b943edaa56d28ad6d6092607e568d17f
#
_entry.id   b943edaa56d28ad6d6092607e568d17f
#
_cell.length_a   1.000
_cell.length_b   1.000
_cell.length_c   1.000
_cell.angle_alpha   90.00
_cell.angle_beta   90.00
_cell.angle_gamma   90.00
#
_symmetry.space_group_name_H-M   'P 1'
#
loop_
_entity.id
_entity.type
_entity.pdbx_description
1 polymer ?
#
loop_
_entity_poly.entity_id
_entity_poly.type
_entity_poly.pdbx_seq_one_letter_code
_entity_poly.pdbx_strand_id
1 'polypeptide(L)'
;MTLDIKLPSQDGTLRQYRLTGTPLIPRAPRAPFNRIAYSAAHVVADPLRAGELSEAGAIDWQRTIEYRRYLLGQGLGIAEAMDTAQRGMGLGWGRALELIARSIGETRDIPGASIASGCGTDHLPASEANSCDDVIQAYASQVEAIQKLGGRIILMASRALARVAREPGDYCRVYREVLSMCNQPVILHWLGDAFDPELRGYWGYEDFESAANVCLEIIGVNAAKIDGIKISLLDDAKEVSFRRCLPASVRMYTGDDFNYPSLIADDDVGFSHALLGIFDAIAPAASQALEALALGDRAGFDTLLAPTVPLSRHIFRAPTQYYKTGVVFLAYLNGFQDHFFMLGGHHGARPPAYLAEVLRLADQAGLLRNPELAVARAQAVLAPLGCAG
;
A
#
# COMPACT_ATOMS: atom_id res chain seq x y z
N MET A 1 -16.11 -9.37 -30.46
CA MET A 1 -15.48 -10.61 -29.93
C MET A 1 -16.21 -11.01 -28.66
N THR A 2 -16.43 -12.30 -28.43
CA THR A 2 -16.99 -12.75 -27.15
C THR A 2 -15.89 -12.63 -26.09
N LEU A 3 -16.17 -11.92 -24.99
CA LEU A 3 -15.24 -11.74 -23.86
C LEU A 3 -15.27 -13.00 -22.96
N ASP A 4 -14.98 -14.14 -23.57
CA ASP A 4 -14.97 -15.44 -22.90
C ASP A 4 -13.54 -15.91 -22.67
N ILE A 5 -13.26 -16.44 -21.49
CA ILE A 5 -11.97 -17.03 -21.11
C ILE A 5 -12.19 -18.26 -20.24
N LYS A 6 -11.38 -19.30 -20.42
CA LYS A 6 -11.34 -20.41 -19.46
C LYS A 6 -10.37 -20.07 -18.33
N LEU A 7 -10.85 -20.18 -17.11
CA LEU A 7 -10.09 -19.83 -15.90
C LEU A 7 -9.96 -21.05 -14.98
N PRO A 8 -8.79 -21.23 -14.34
CA PRO A 8 -8.63 -22.27 -13.34
C PRO A 8 -9.43 -21.92 -12.08
N SER A 9 -10.09 -22.92 -11.53
CA SER A 9 -10.81 -22.89 -10.28
C SER A 9 -9.98 -23.49 -9.15
N GLN A 10 -10.39 -23.25 -7.91
CA GLN A 10 -9.70 -23.79 -6.73
C GLN A 10 -9.74 -25.33 -6.65
N ASP A 11 -10.72 -25.98 -7.31
CA ASP A 11 -10.85 -27.43 -7.40
C ASP A 11 -9.96 -28.07 -8.50
N GLY A 12 -9.11 -27.24 -9.16
CA GLY A 12 -8.21 -27.70 -10.21
C GLY A 12 -8.87 -27.87 -11.59
N THR A 13 -10.15 -27.50 -11.76
CA THR A 13 -10.85 -27.56 -13.05
C THR A 13 -10.76 -26.25 -13.80
N LEU A 14 -10.84 -26.29 -15.14
CA LEU A 14 -10.99 -25.10 -15.97
C LEU A 14 -12.48 -24.84 -16.21
N ARG A 15 -12.91 -23.61 -15.91
CA ARG A 15 -14.31 -23.16 -16.09
C ARG A 15 -14.38 -22.00 -17.04
N GLN A 16 -15.39 -22.03 -17.92
CA GLN A 16 -15.69 -20.90 -18.79
C GLN A 16 -16.17 -19.72 -17.95
N TYR A 17 -15.59 -18.57 -18.17
CA TYR A 17 -15.99 -17.30 -17.60
C TYR A 17 -16.24 -16.30 -18.74
N ARG A 18 -17.38 -15.61 -18.69
CA ARG A 18 -17.72 -14.50 -19.57
C ARG A 18 -17.62 -13.20 -18.79
N LEU A 19 -16.81 -12.28 -19.27
CA LEU A 19 -16.74 -10.94 -18.69
C LEU A 19 -18.05 -10.20 -18.95
N THR A 20 -18.61 -9.60 -17.90
CA THR A 20 -19.89 -8.88 -17.94
C THR A 20 -19.81 -7.51 -17.27
N GLY A 21 -18.69 -7.19 -16.63
CA GLY A 21 -18.48 -5.93 -15.95
C GLY A 21 -18.47 -4.74 -16.90
N THR A 22 -19.03 -3.65 -16.45
CA THR A 22 -18.98 -2.37 -17.19
C THR A 22 -17.78 -1.58 -16.70
N PRO A 23 -16.79 -1.27 -17.57
CA PRO A 23 -15.60 -0.54 -17.16
C PRO A 23 -15.91 0.82 -16.54
N LEU A 24 -15.40 1.07 -15.34
CA LEU A 24 -15.42 2.38 -14.72
C LEU A 24 -14.39 3.27 -15.42
N ILE A 25 -14.84 4.39 -15.98
CA ILE A 25 -13.97 5.31 -16.72
C ILE A 25 -13.18 6.18 -15.75
N PRO A 26 -11.84 6.11 -15.76
CA PRO A 26 -11.00 7.00 -14.95
C PRO A 26 -11.19 8.46 -15.35
N ARG A 27 -11.30 9.34 -14.39
CA ARG A 27 -11.37 10.80 -14.60
C ARG A 27 -10.78 11.55 -13.43
N ALA A 28 -10.31 12.75 -13.66
CA ALA A 28 -9.92 13.64 -12.58
C ALA A 28 -11.16 14.00 -11.72
N PRO A 29 -10.97 14.13 -10.40
CA PRO A 29 -12.06 14.56 -9.51
C PRO A 29 -12.51 15.99 -9.86
N ARG A 30 -13.81 16.24 -9.75
CA ARG A 30 -14.44 17.55 -10.01
C ARG A 30 -14.49 18.43 -8.77
N ALA A 31 -14.33 17.80 -7.61
CA ALA A 31 -14.28 18.48 -6.32
C ALA A 31 -13.13 17.93 -5.48
N PRO A 32 -12.52 18.74 -4.61
CA PRO A 32 -11.51 18.27 -3.68
C PRO A 32 -12.12 17.27 -2.69
N PHE A 33 -11.37 16.26 -2.33
CA PHE A 33 -11.80 15.28 -1.33
C PHE A 33 -11.86 15.91 0.06
N ASN A 34 -12.82 15.48 0.87
CA ASN A 34 -12.90 15.79 2.30
C ASN A 34 -12.16 14.77 3.17
N ARG A 35 -11.42 13.89 2.54
CA ARG A 35 -10.49 12.91 3.14
C ARG A 35 -9.11 13.06 2.52
N ILE A 36 -8.06 12.97 3.31
CA ILE A 36 -6.71 12.78 2.76
C ILE A 36 -6.61 11.32 2.34
N ALA A 37 -6.19 11.07 1.11
CA ALA A 37 -6.13 9.73 0.56
C ALA A 37 -4.80 9.49 -0.16
N TYR A 38 -4.00 8.57 0.37
CA TYR A 38 -2.77 8.09 -0.24
C TYR A 38 -2.96 6.69 -0.82
N SER A 39 -2.45 6.49 -2.02
CA SER A 39 -2.23 5.18 -2.63
C SER A 39 -0.80 4.73 -2.38
N ALA A 40 -0.58 3.59 -1.77
CA ALA A 40 0.73 2.97 -1.75
C ALA A 40 0.98 2.32 -3.11
N ALA A 41 1.89 2.92 -3.90
CA ALA A 41 2.05 2.59 -5.31
C ALA A 41 3.08 1.47 -5.53
N HIS A 42 2.77 0.53 -6.45
CA HIS A 42 3.70 -0.49 -6.88
C HIS A 42 4.82 0.08 -7.77
N VAL A 43 5.88 -0.69 -8.00
CA VAL A 43 6.92 -0.41 -8.98
C VAL A 43 6.80 -1.34 -10.18
N VAL A 44 7.15 -0.85 -11.34
CA VAL A 44 7.26 -1.65 -12.56
C VAL A 44 8.70 -2.13 -12.69
N ALA A 45 8.91 -3.44 -12.66
CA ALA A 45 10.23 -4.02 -12.90
C ALA A 45 10.60 -3.93 -14.38
N ASP A 46 11.91 -3.92 -14.69
CA ASP A 46 12.41 -4.01 -16.07
C ASP A 46 12.96 -5.43 -16.32
N PRO A 47 12.22 -6.30 -17.01
CA PRO A 47 12.64 -7.68 -17.22
C PRO A 47 13.84 -7.80 -18.19
N LEU A 48 14.12 -6.78 -19.01
CA LEU A 48 15.22 -6.78 -19.95
C LEU A 48 16.56 -6.41 -19.30
N ARG A 49 16.50 -5.69 -18.16
CA ARG A 49 17.66 -5.28 -17.37
C ARG A 49 17.71 -5.98 -16.02
N ALA A 50 16.76 -6.87 -15.74
CA ALA A 50 16.80 -7.70 -14.54
C ALA A 50 18.06 -8.57 -14.62
N GLY A 51 19.10 -8.15 -13.90
CA GLY A 51 20.21 -9.02 -13.57
C GLY A 51 19.73 -10.23 -12.75
N GLU A 52 20.63 -11.02 -12.20
CA GLU A 52 20.29 -12.10 -11.28
C GLU A 52 19.31 -11.60 -10.21
N LEU A 53 18.53 -12.51 -9.61
CA LEU A 53 17.50 -12.27 -8.57
C LEU A 53 18.03 -11.52 -7.31
N SER A 54 19.00 -10.64 -7.49
CA SER A 54 19.61 -9.84 -6.45
C SER A 54 18.73 -8.65 -6.09
N GLU A 55 18.93 -8.07 -4.89
CA GLU A 55 18.24 -6.89 -4.33
C GLU A 55 18.29 -5.63 -5.21
N ALA A 56 19.06 -5.66 -6.30
CA ALA A 56 19.27 -4.59 -7.26
C ALA A 56 18.37 -4.72 -8.51
N GLY A 57 17.16 -5.30 -8.38
CA GLY A 57 16.22 -5.43 -9.48
C GLY A 57 16.08 -4.13 -10.27
N ALA A 58 16.17 -4.23 -11.62
CA ALA A 58 15.99 -3.07 -12.46
C ALA A 58 14.54 -2.61 -12.46
N ILE A 59 14.34 -1.29 -12.41
CA ILE A 59 13.03 -0.64 -12.45
C ILE A 59 12.85 0.00 -13.83
N ASP A 60 11.71 -0.22 -14.44
CA ASP A 60 11.23 0.60 -15.55
C ASP A 60 10.76 1.97 -14.97
N TRP A 61 11.68 2.91 -15.00
CA TRP A 61 11.44 4.24 -14.42
C TRP A 61 10.33 4.97 -15.15
N GLN A 62 10.26 4.87 -16.46
CA GLN A 62 9.24 5.55 -17.25
C GLN A 62 7.85 5.07 -16.83
N ARG A 63 7.59 3.76 -16.90
CA ARG A 63 6.29 3.19 -16.52
C ARG A 63 5.96 3.42 -15.05
N THR A 64 6.96 3.34 -14.18
CA THR A 64 6.81 3.59 -12.76
C THR A 64 6.35 5.02 -12.47
N ILE A 65 6.95 6.02 -13.11
CA ILE A 65 6.56 7.43 -12.91
C ILE A 65 5.26 7.78 -13.64
N GLU A 66 5.02 7.25 -14.85
CA GLU A 66 3.72 7.38 -15.52
C GLU A 66 2.58 6.92 -14.63
N TYR A 67 2.78 5.82 -13.88
CA TYR A 67 1.77 5.32 -12.97
C TYR A 67 1.54 6.25 -11.77
N ARG A 68 2.60 6.86 -11.19
CA ARG A 68 2.46 7.89 -10.15
C ARG A 68 1.66 9.09 -10.66
N ARG A 69 1.99 9.56 -11.84
CA ARG A 69 1.26 10.67 -12.48
C ARG A 69 -0.21 10.33 -12.71
N TYR A 70 -0.51 9.08 -13.10
CA TYR A 70 -1.88 8.59 -13.21
C TYR A 70 -2.63 8.64 -11.87
N LEU A 71 -2.05 8.14 -10.77
CA LEU A 71 -2.66 8.16 -9.44
C LEU A 71 -2.89 9.60 -8.96
N LEU A 72 -1.91 10.48 -9.12
CA LEU A 72 -2.04 11.90 -8.81
C LEU A 72 -3.13 12.56 -9.64
N GLY A 73 -3.27 12.19 -10.92
CA GLY A 73 -4.35 12.64 -11.80
C GLY A 73 -5.74 12.18 -11.36
N GLN A 74 -5.83 11.11 -10.54
CA GLN A 74 -7.06 10.68 -9.87
C GLN A 74 -7.30 11.44 -8.54
N GLY A 75 -6.47 12.42 -8.17
CA GLY A 75 -6.57 13.16 -6.92
C GLY A 75 -6.02 12.43 -5.69
N LEU A 76 -5.40 11.27 -5.87
CA LEU A 76 -4.78 10.50 -4.78
C LEU A 76 -3.36 11.00 -4.53
N GLY A 77 -2.95 11.10 -3.27
CA GLY A 77 -1.53 11.23 -2.91
C GLY A 77 -0.80 9.89 -3.09
N ILE A 78 0.52 9.93 -3.10
CA ILE A 78 1.38 8.75 -3.20
C ILE A 78 2.05 8.45 -1.86
N ALA A 79 1.84 7.25 -1.33
CA ALA A 79 2.68 6.67 -0.28
C ALA A 79 3.83 5.92 -0.96
N GLU A 80 4.98 6.59 -1.07
CA GLU A 80 6.09 6.15 -1.91
C GLU A 80 7.04 5.22 -1.20
N ALA A 81 7.56 4.25 -1.95
CA ALA A 81 8.54 3.28 -1.50
C ALA A 81 8.12 2.52 -0.22
N MET A 82 6.83 2.18 -0.14
CA MET A 82 6.25 1.36 0.92
C MET A 82 6.24 -0.13 0.52
N ASP A 83 5.54 -0.95 1.30
CA ASP A 83 5.44 -2.40 1.05
C ASP A 83 4.90 -2.73 -0.34
N THR A 84 3.95 -1.95 -0.86
CA THR A 84 3.39 -2.15 -2.21
C THR A 84 4.46 -2.01 -3.30
N ALA A 85 5.45 -1.13 -3.08
CA ALA A 85 6.63 -0.99 -3.94
C ALA A 85 7.67 -2.10 -3.73
N GLN A 86 7.33 -3.15 -3.01
CA GLN A 86 8.21 -4.28 -2.66
C GLN A 86 9.40 -3.90 -1.76
N ARG A 87 9.26 -2.86 -0.91
CA ARG A 87 10.27 -2.50 0.07
C ARG A 87 10.59 -3.70 0.96
N GLY A 88 11.89 -4.05 1.06
CA GLY A 88 12.32 -5.25 1.77
C GLY A 88 11.96 -6.60 1.12
N MET A 89 11.35 -6.57 -0.08
CA MET A 89 10.97 -7.75 -0.86
C MET A 89 11.36 -7.57 -2.34
N GLY A 90 12.61 -7.18 -2.59
CA GLY A 90 13.15 -6.93 -3.93
C GLY A 90 13.51 -5.45 -4.19
N LEU A 91 12.95 -4.50 -3.44
CA LEU A 91 13.32 -3.09 -3.48
C LEU A 91 14.16 -2.76 -2.24
N GLY A 92 15.49 -2.72 -2.39
CA GLY A 92 16.40 -2.27 -1.34
C GLY A 92 16.46 -0.75 -1.21
N TRP A 93 17.04 -0.27 -0.10
CA TRP A 93 17.05 1.16 0.26
C TRP A 93 17.63 2.08 -0.83
N GLY A 94 18.74 1.72 -1.46
CA GLY A 94 19.33 2.56 -2.52
C GLY A 94 18.36 2.84 -3.67
N ARG A 95 17.64 1.82 -4.14
CA ARG A 95 16.61 1.97 -5.17
C ARG A 95 15.35 2.65 -4.66
N ALA A 96 14.98 2.41 -3.40
CA ALA A 96 13.89 3.11 -2.77
C ALA A 96 14.14 4.63 -2.68
N LEU A 97 15.35 5.04 -2.33
CA LEU A 97 15.75 6.45 -2.31
C LEU A 97 15.73 7.07 -3.71
N GLU A 98 16.22 6.36 -4.74
CA GLU A 98 16.12 6.81 -6.13
C GLU A 98 14.65 6.97 -6.56
N LEU A 99 13.78 6.01 -6.19
CA LEU A 99 12.35 6.07 -6.48
C LEU A 99 11.70 7.30 -5.82
N ILE A 100 12.01 7.56 -4.55
CA ILE A 100 11.53 8.74 -3.83
C ILE A 100 11.98 10.03 -4.54
N ALA A 101 13.27 10.11 -4.90
CA ALA A 101 13.83 11.28 -5.57
C ALA A 101 13.16 11.55 -6.93
N ARG A 102 12.96 10.50 -7.74
CA ARG A 102 12.30 10.59 -9.04
C ARG A 102 10.82 10.98 -8.89
N SER A 103 10.10 10.31 -8.00
CA SER A 103 8.68 10.60 -7.76
C SER A 103 8.47 12.05 -7.35
N ILE A 104 9.27 12.57 -6.40
CA ILE A 104 9.20 13.97 -6.00
C ILE A 104 9.61 14.90 -7.15
N GLY A 105 10.70 14.57 -7.87
CA GLY A 105 11.25 15.43 -8.94
C GLY A 105 10.35 15.49 -10.16
N GLU A 106 9.86 14.36 -10.62
CA GLU A 106 9.15 14.20 -11.90
C GLU A 106 7.63 14.41 -11.81
N THR A 107 7.11 14.80 -10.62
CA THR A 107 5.68 15.15 -10.41
C THR A 107 5.48 16.57 -9.88
N ARG A 108 6.54 17.38 -9.79
CA ARG A 108 6.48 18.77 -9.30
C ARG A 108 5.55 19.69 -10.11
N ASP A 109 5.33 19.36 -11.37
CA ASP A 109 4.45 20.08 -12.28
C ASP A 109 2.96 19.80 -12.04
N ILE A 110 2.62 18.81 -11.21
CA ILE A 110 1.23 18.45 -10.93
C ILE A 110 0.73 19.28 -9.73
N PRO A 111 -0.24 20.18 -9.94
CA PRO A 111 -0.78 20.99 -8.85
C PRO A 111 -1.40 20.11 -7.75
N GLY A 112 -1.04 20.38 -6.50
CA GLY A 112 -1.56 19.62 -5.35
C GLY A 112 -0.98 18.21 -5.19
N ALA A 113 0.03 17.82 -5.97
CA ALA A 113 0.72 16.54 -5.78
C ALA A 113 1.21 16.40 -4.33
N SER A 114 0.84 15.29 -3.70
CA SER A 114 1.24 14.97 -2.33
C SER A 114 1.95 13.63 -2.30
N ILE A 115 3.23 13.64 -1.93
CA ILE A 115 4.05 12.43 -1.81
C ILE A 115 4.56 12.35 -0.38
N ALA A 116 4.30 11.22 0.27
CA ALA A 116 4.86 10.87 1.55
C ALA A 116 5.65 9.57 1.41
N SER A 117 6.87 9.52 1.95
CA SER A 117 7.86 8.50 1.62
C SER A 117 8.15 7.60 2.80
N GLY A 118 8.19 6.30 2.56
CA GLY A 118 8.55 5.29 3.56
C GLY A 118 9.98 5.48 4.06
N CYS A 119 10.11 5.69 5.36
CA CYS A 119 11.36 5.77 6.11
C CYS A 119 11.42 4.63 7.11
N GLY A 120 12.44 3.81 7.03
CA GLY A 120 12.59 2.61 7.87
C GLY A 120 14.04 2.37 8.28
N THR A 121 14.33 1.11 8.56
CA THR A 121 15.67 0.64 8.94
C THR A 121 16.11 -0.56 8.10
N ASP A 122 15.48 -0.79 6.97
CA ASP A 122 15.64 -1.99 6.15
C ASP A 122 17.02 -2.17 5.50
N HIS A 123 17.87 -1.11 5.50
CA HIS A 123 19.28 -1.22 5.12
C HIS A 123 20.18 -1.74 6.26
N LEU A 124 19.65 -1.84 7.46
CA LEU A 124 20.24 -2.53 8.60
C LEU A 124 19.53 -3.88 8.75
N PRO A 125 20.15 -5.01 8.38
CA PRO A 125 19.56 -6.33 8.62
C PRO A 125 19.23 -6.49 10.11
N ALA A 126 18.06 -7.01 10.42
CA ALA A 126 17.66 -7.18 11.82
C ALA A 126 18.66 -8.04 12.60
N SER A 127 19.32 -9.01 11.94
CA SER A 127 20.37 -9.85 12.52
C SER A 127 21.64 -9.10 12.93
N GLU A 128 21.89 -7.92 12.36
CA GLU A 128 23.07 -7.11 12.61
C GLU A 128 22.83 -6.00 13.64
N ALA A 129 21.57 -5.69 13.94
CA ALA A 129 21.23 -4.73 15.00
C ALA A 129 21.54 -5.33 16.38
N ASN A 130 22.31 -4.62 17.20
CA ASN A 130 22.72 -5.06 18.53
C ASN A 130 22.11 -4.19 19.64
N SER A 131 21.62 -3.00 19.30
CA SER A 131 21.12 -2.01 20.26
C SER A 131 20.04 -1.11 19.65
N CYS A 132 19.29 -0.43 20.51
CA CYS A 132 18.39 0.64 20.08
C CYS A 132 19.14 1.81 19.42
N ASP A 133 20.42 2.04 19.77
CA ASP A 133 21.23 3.09 19.15
C ASP A 133 21.52 2.77 17.68
N ASP A 134 21.78 1.50 17.33
CA ASP A 134 21.94 1.08 15.92
C ASP A 134 20.66 1.37 15.12
N VAL A 135 19.49 1.11 15.72
CA VAL A 135 18.18 1.38 15.11
C VAL A 135 17.97 2.89 14.92
N ILE A 136 18.30 3.70 15.92
CA ILE A 136 18.21 5.17 15.85
C ILE A 136 19.09 5.69 14.71
N GLN A 137 20.33 5.23 14.60
CA GLN A 137 21.24 5.63 13.53
C GLN A 137 20.74 5.20 12.14
N ALA A 138 20.14 4.01 12.03
CA ALA A 138 19.55 3.55 10.78
C ALA A 138 18.38 4.44 10.37
N TYR A 139 17.45 4.76 11.28
CA TYR A 139 16.38 5.72 10.99
C TYR A 139 16.93 7.10 10.63
N ALA A 140 17.90 7.62 11.39
CA ALA A 140 18.49 8.94 11.16
C ALA A 140 19.04 9.08 9.75
N SER A 141 19.73 8.05 9.24
CA SER A 141 20.25 8.00 7.87
C SER A 141 19.14 8.16 6.82
N GLN A 142 18.02 7.46 6.97
CA GLN A 142 16.91 7.55 6.03
C GLN A 142 16.12 8.86 6.20
N VAL A 143 15.91 9.33 7.43
CA VAL A 143 15.26 10.63 7.71
C VAL A 143 16.04 11.75 7.01
N GLU A 144 17.37 11.79 7.22
CA GLU A 144 18.22 12.81 6.61
C GLU A 144 18.14 12.78 5.07
N ALA A 145 18.23 11.58 4.48
CA ALA A 145 18.19 11.41 3.03
C ALA A 145 16.87 11.88 2.43
N ILE A 146 15.73 11.51 3.04
CA ILE A 146 14.40 11.89 2.55
C ILE A 146 14.19 13.42 2.73
N GLN A 147 14.59 13.98 3.87
CA GLN A 147 14.46 15.42 4.15
C GLN A 147 15.31 16.28 3.18
N LYS A 148 16.49 15.81 2.78
CA LYS A 148 17.31 16.48 1.74
C LYS A 148 16.59 16.58 0.39
N LEU A 149 15.68 15.66 0.08
CA LEU A 149 14.83 15.69 -1.11
C LEU A 149 13.58 16.59 -0.94
N GLY A 150 13.36 17.14 0.25
CA GLY A 150 12.13 17.85 0.60
C GLY A 150 10.92 16.93 0.81
N GLY A 151 11.14 15.64 1.00
CA GLY A 151 10.10 14.62 1.14
C GLY A 151 9.44 14.63 2.52
N ARG A 152 8.13 14.34 2.56
CA ARG A 152 7.39 14.01 3.78
C ARG A 152 7.66 12.57 4.16
N ILE A 153 7.61 12.27 5.44
CA ILE A 153 7.99 10.94 5.99
C ILE A 153 6.76 10.15 6.44
N ILE A 154 6.72 8.87 6.03
CA ILE A 154 5.95 7.81 6.69
C ILE A 154 6.97 6.96 7.46
N LEU A 155 6.95 7.04 8.79
CA LEU A 155 7.87 6.31 9.64
C LEU A 155 7.39 4.87 9.81
N MET A 156 8.05 3.96 9.12
CA MET A 156 7.69 2.54 9.07
C MET A 156 8.14 1.80 10.32
N ALA A 157 7.39 0.77 10.73
CA ALA A 157 7.85 -0.15 11.77
C ALA A 157 9.18 -0.82 11.39
N SER A 158 10.02 -1.11 12.38
CA SER A 158 11.37 -1.64 12.21
C SER A 158 11.49 -3.06 12.74
N ARG A 159 11.86 -4.01 11.89
CA ARG A 159 12.23 -5.38 12.32
C ARG A 159 13.44 -5.35 13.26
N ALA A 160 14.40 -4.47 13.00
CA ALA A 160 15.56 -4.31 13.87
C ALA A 160 15.15 -3.86 15.28
N LEU A 161 14.20 -2.90 15.39
CA LEU A 161 13.66 -2.49 16.69
C LEU A 161 12.91 -3.63 17.38
N ALA A 162 12.01 -4.31 16.66
CA ALA A 162 11.27 -5.45 17.20
C ALA A 162 12.20 -6.52 17.81
N ARG A 163 13.39 -6.69 17.22
CA ARG A 163 14.37 -7.66 17.68
C ARG A 163 15.18 -7.18 18.90
N VAL A 164 15.61 -5.92 18.94
CA VAL A 164 16.54 -5.43 19.99
C VAL A 164 15.81 -4.85 21.19
N ALA A 165 14.57 -4.39 21.05
CA ALA A 165 13.77 -3.86 22.14
C ALA A 165 13.51 -4.96 23.19
N ARG A 166 13.70 -4.62 24.47
CA ARG A 166 13.52 -5.52 25.61
C ARG A 166 12.28 -5.18 26.42
N GLU A 167 11.88 -3.92 26.36
CA GLU A 167 10.74 -3.39 27.10
C GLU A 167 10.06 -2.26 26.32
N PRO A 168 8.81 -1.90 26.66
CA PRO A 168 8.09 -0.81 25.98
C PRO A 168 8.81 0.53 25.99
N GLY A 169 9.59 0.82 27.03
CA GLY A 169 10.43 2.02 27.15
C GLY A 169 11.43 2.19 26.03
N ASP A 170 11.93 1.09 25.45
CA ASP A 170 12.83 1.12 24.31
C ASP A 170 12.14 1.72 23.06
N TYR A 171 10.88 1.36 22.81
CA TYR A 171 10.08 1.96 21.75
C TYR A 171 9.87 3.46 22.01
N CYS A 172 9.48 3.84 23.22
CA CYS A 172 9.30 5.24 23.60
C CYS A 172 10.57 6.06 23.37
N ARG A 173 11.74 5.52 23.72
CA ARG A 173 13.05 6.15 23.52
C ARG A 173 13.35 6.32 22.04
N VAL A 174 13.29 5.23 21.26
CA VAL A 174 13.66 5.25 19.83
C VAL A 174 12.76 6.21 19.06
N TYR A 175 11.43 6.12 19.22
CA TYR A 175 10.51 7.01 18.52
C TYR A 175 10.70 8.48 18.92
N ARG A 176 10.90 8.78 20.20
CA ARG A 176 11.19 10.14 20.66
C ARG A 176 12.43 10.72 19.98
N GLU A 177 13.53 9.97 19.93
CA GLU A 177 14.78 10.43 19.34
C GLU A 177 14.64 10.60 17.82
N VAL A 178 14.04 9.63 17.12
CA VAL A 178 13.82 9.73 15.66
C VAL A 178 12.88 10.89 15.30
N LEU A 179 11.78 11.07 16.03
CA LEU A 179 10.85 12.18 15.81
C LEU A 179 11.50 13.55 16.04
N SER A 180 12.45 13.64 16.98
CA SER A 180 13.20 14.88 17.21
C SER A 180 14.01 15.33 16.01
N MET A 181 14.49 14.40 15.17
CA MET A 181 15.26 14.65 13.96
C MET A 181 14.39 15.09 12.77
N CYS A 182 13.07 14.88 12.86
CA CYS A 182 12.15 15.21 11.77
C CYS A 182 11.86 16.72 11.77
N ASN A 183 12.00 17.36 10.60
CA ASN A 183 11.75 18.79 10.41
C ASN A 183 10.28 19.13 10.12
N GLN A 184 9.47 18.13 9.77
CA GLN A 184 8.03 18.22 9.54
C GLN A 184 7.31 17.09 10.29
N PRO A 185 6.01 17.24 10.62
CA PRO A 185 5.23 16.16 11.17
C PRO A 185 5.17 14.95 10.25
N VAL A 186 5.35 13.76 10.83
CA VAL A 186 5.40 12.48 10.12
C VAL A 186 4.11 11.69 10.27
N ILE A 187 3.87 10.74 9.36
CA ILE A 187 2.86 9.70 9.54
C ILE A 187 3.56 8.48 10.16
N LEU A 188 3.12 8.04 11.33
CA LEU A 188 3.57 6.76 11.88
C LEU A 188 2.92 5.61 11.12
N HIS A 189 3.57 4.47 11.03
CA HIS A 189 2.99 3.26 10.46
C HIS A 189 3.11 2.08 11.41
N TRP A 190 1.98 1.66 11.99
CA TRP A 190 1.85 0.40 12.70
C TRP A 190 1.46 -0.70 11.72
N LEU A 191 2.44 -1.50 11.32
CA LEU A 191 2.24 -2.66 10.45
C LEU A 191 2.02 -3.91 11.30
N GLY A 192 0.92 -4.62 11.07
CA GLY A 192 0.62 -5.87 11.77
C GLY A 192 1.41 -7.07 11.27
N ASP A 193 1.49 -8.08 12.11
CA ASP A 193 2.19 -9.35 11.85
C ASP A 193 1.57 -10.17 10.69
N ALA A 194 0.32 -9.90 10.31
CA ALA A 194 -0.27 -10.45 9.09
C ALA A 194 0.47 -10.03 7.82
N PHE A 195 1.03 -8.82 7.81
CA PHE A 195 1.86 -8.29 6.71
C PHE A 195 3.33 -8.64 6.87
N ASP A 196 3.83 -8.67 8.10
CA ASP A 196 5.22 -8.95 8.41
C ASP A 196 5.35 -9.70 9.75
N PRO A 197 5.51 -11.03 9.71
CA PRO A 197 5.61 -11.83 10.93
C PRO A 197 6.76 -11.46 11.88
N GLU A 198 7.82 -10.79 11.37
CA GLU A 198 8.93 -10.33 12.20
C GLU A 198 8.56 -9.12 13.10
N LEU A 199 7.38 -8.52 12.89
CA LEU A 199 6.86 -7.43 13.72
C LEU A 199 5.88 -7.90 14.81
N ARG A 200 5.77 -9.21 15.03
CA ARG A 200 4.94 -9.74 16.11
C ARG A 200 5.39 -9.17 17.46
N GLY A 201 4.45 -8.72 18.28
CA GLY A 201 4.73 -8.10 19.58
C GLY A 201 5.32 -6.68 19.48
N TYR A 202 5.14 -6.01 18.33
CA TYR A 202 5.58 -4.62 18.19
C TYR A 202 4.92 -3.74 19.27
N TRP A 203 5.61 -2.72 19.73
CA TRP A 203 5.33 -1.89 20.91
C TRP A 203 5.60 -2.61 22.24
N GLY A 204 6.17 -3.82 22.24
CA GLY A 204 6.55 -4.58 23.42
C GLY A 204 5.47 -5.51 23.98
N TYR A 205 4.33 -5.64 23.29
CA TYR A 205 3.22 -6.51 23.70
C TYR A 205 2.59 -7.24 22.52
N GLU A 206 2.15 -8.49 22.75
CA GLU A 206 1.38 -9.25 21.74
C GLU A 206 -0.11 -8.88 21.76
N ASP A 207 -0.65 -8.50 22.91
CA ASP A 207 -2.04 -8.06 23.01
C ASP A 207 -2.21 -6.62 22.52
N PHE A 208 -3.31 -6.39 21.82
CA PHE A 208 -3.58 -5.11 21.16
C PHE A 208 -3.72 -3.96 22.16
N GLU A 209 -4.38 -4.17 23.30
CA GLU A 209 -4.68 -3.08 24.24
C GLU A 209 -3.41 -2.53 24.88
N SER A 210 -2.52 -3.42 25.34
CA SER A 210 -1.24 -3.04 25.90
C SER A 210 -0.34 -2.36 24.84
N ALA A 211 -0.26 -2.92 23.65
CA ALA A 211 0.50 -2.36 22.54
C ALA A 211 -0.05 -0.97 22.13
N ALA A 212 -1.39 -0.82 22.09
CA ALA A 212 -2.05 0.43 21.77
C ALA A 212 -1.73 1.53 22.81
N ASN A 213 -1.70 1.18 24.09
CA ASN A 213 -1.37 2.15 25.16
C ASN A 213 0.05 2.70 24.99
N VAL A 214 1.04 1.86 24.66
CA VAL A 214 2.41 2.32 24.40
C VAL A 214 2.48 3.23 23.17
N CYS A 215 1.80 2.85 22.10
CA CYS A 215 1.73 3.65 20.87
C CYS A 215 1.06 5.01 21.14
N LEU A 216 -0.04 5.04 21.90
CA LEU A 216 -0.75 6.27 22.29
C LEU A 216 0.10 7.15 23.21
N GLU A 217 0.89 6.59 24.11
CA GLU A 217 1.85 7.34 24.95
C GLU A 217 2.90 8.04 24.06
N ILE A 218 3.48 7.32 23.11
CA ILE A 218 4.44 7.90 22.15
C ILE A 218 3.80 9.04 21.37
N ILE A 219 2.58 8.84 20.87
CA ILE A 219 1.84 9.86 20.12
C ILE A 219 1.54 11.06 21.00
N GLY A 220 1.05 10.86 22.22
CA GLY A 220 0.67 11.93 23.13
C GLY A 220 1.83 12.85 23.48
N VAL A 221 2.99 12.27 23.78
CA VAL A 221 4.21 13.03 24.12
C VAL A 221 4.79 13.76 22.91
N ASN A 222 4.60 13.24 21.69
CA ASN A 222 5.21 13.76 20.47
C ASN A 222 4.18 14.33 19.48
N ALA A 223 2.98 14.68 19.90
CA ALA A 223 1.87 15.05 19.01
C ALA A 223 2.21 16.17 18.00
N ALA A 224 3.04 17.13 18.39
CA ALA A 224 3.50 18.21 17.51
C ALA A 224 4.40 17.74 16.34
N LYS A 225 4.98 16.53 16.45
CA LYS A 225 5.84 15.90 15.43
C LYS A 225 5.11 14.85 14.60
N ILE A 226 3.82 14.62 14.86
CA ILE A 226 3.05 13.55 14.23
C ILE A 226 1.84 14.15 13.52
N ASP A 227 1.77 13.97 12.20
CA ASP A 227 0.61 14.31 11.37
C ASP A 227 -0.54 13.31 11.60
N GLY A 228 -0.18 12.06 11.73
CA GLY A 228 -1.14 10.98 11.96
C GLY A 228 -0.48 9.63 12.11
N ILE A 229 -1.30 8.61 12.27
CA ILE A 229 -0.86 7.21 12.29
C ILE A 229 -1.65 6.38 11.28
N LYS A 230 -0.94 5.57 10.50
CA LYS A 230 -1.52 4.49 9.70
C LYS A 230 -1.52 3.21 10.52
N ILE A 231 -2.67 2.55 10.60
CA ILE A 231 -2.78 1.22 11.21
C ILE A 231 -3.16 0.20 10.14
N SER A 232 -2.36 -0.89 10.03
CA SER A 232 -2.56 -2.00 9.11
C SER A 232 -2.68 -3.31 9.89
N LEU A 233 -3.79 -3.49 10.60
CA LEU A 233 -4.08 -4.68 11.41
C LEU A 233 -5.18 -5.56 10.81
N LEU A 234 -5.88 -5.11 9.77
CA LEU A 234 -7.02 -5.78 9.12
C LEU A 234 -8.17 -6.08 10.12
N ASP A 235 -8.41 -5.16 11.05
CA ASP A 235 -9.39 -5.25 12.13
C ASP A 235 -9.96 -3.85 12.40
N ASP A 236 -11.15 -3.60 11.89
CA ASP A 236 -11.82 -2.29 11.97
C ASP A 236 -12.20 -1.90 13.40
N ALA A 237 -12.55 -2.87 14.24
CA ALA A 237 -12.89 -2.61 15.64
C ALA A 237 -11.68 -2.08 16.41
N LYS A 238 -10.49 -2.64 16.18
CA LYS A 238 -9.24 -2.14 16.75
C LYS A 238 -8.91 -0.74 16.25
N GLU A 239 -9.04 -0.48 14.96
CA GLU A 239 -8.76 0.84 14.38
C GLU A 239 -9.72 1.89 14.96
N VAL A 240 -11.02 1.61 15.02
CA VAL A 240 -12.03 2.52 15.56
C VAL A 240 -11.75 2.81 17.04
N SER A 241 -11.45 1.79 17.86
CA SER A 241 -11.15 1.99 19.28
C SER A 241 -9.89 2.85 19.48
N PHE A 242 -8.85 2.61 18.71
CA PHE A 242 -7.61 3.38 18.76
C PHE A 242 -7.82 4.83 18.29
N ARG A 243 -8.54 5.03 17.18
CA ARG A 243 -8.87 6.35 16.63
C ARG A 243 -9.53 7.26 17.67
N ARG A 244 -10.43 6.71 18.49
CA ARG A 244 -11.15 7.45 19.54
C ARG A 244 -10.26 7.94 20.68
N CYS A 245 -9.07 7.35 20.82
CA CYS A 245 -8.07 7.73 21.83
C CYS A 245 -7.01 8.71 21.33
N LEU A 246 -6.99 9.01 20.02
CA LEU A 246 -6.00 9.92 19.45
C LEU A 246 -6.19 11.37 19.92
N PRO A 247 -5.10 12.12 20.13
CA PRO A 247 -5.18 13.57 20.27
C PRO A 247 -5.87 14.21 19.05
N ALA A 248 -6.66 15.24 19.25
CA ALA A 248 -7.42 15.90 18.18
C ALA A 248 -6.56 16.45 17.01
N SER A 249 -5.27 16.69 17.27
CA SER A 249 -4.32 17.14 16.24
C SER A 249 -3.72 16.02 15.41
N VAL A 250 -3.94 14.75 15.78
CA VAL A 250 -3.33 13.58 15.15
C VAL A 250 -4.38 12.78 14.38
N ARG A 251 -4.16 12.58 13.09
CA ARG A 251 -5.09 11.90 12.20
C ARG A 251 -4.97 10.38 12.30
N MET A 252 -6.09 9.69 12.09
CA MET A 252 -6.07 8.27 11.74
C MET A 252 -6.03 8.13 10.22
N TYR A 253 -5.11 7.30 9.73
CA TYR A 253 -5.09 6.81 8.36
C TYR A 253 -5.37 5.31 8.36
N THR A 254 -6.48 4.90 7.77
CA THR A 254 -6.73 3.47 7.65
C THR A 254 -5.71 2.82 6.73
N GLY A 255 -5.15 1.71 7.18
CA GLY A 255 -4.37 0.76 6.40
C GLY A 255 -5.06 -0.58 6.33
N ASP A 256 -6.35 -0.63 6.66
CA ASP A 256 -7.20 -1.82 6.62
C ASP A 256 -7.76 -2.03 5.21
N ASP A 257 -7.06 -2.83 4.42
CA ASP A 257 -7.46 -3.16 3.06
C ASP A 257 -8.70 -4.09 3.00
N PHE A 258 -9.29 -4.49 4.14
CA PHE A 258 -10.52 -5.30 4.21
C PHE A 258 -11.78 -4.50 4.47
N ASN A 259 -11.69 -3.46 5.32
CA ASN A 259 -12.83 -2.74 5.87
C ASN A 259 -12.79 -1.22 5.56
N TYR A 260 -11.88 -0.78 4.68
CA TYR A 260 -11.65 0.63 4.35
C TYR A 260 -12.91 1.44 4.03
N PRO A 261 -13.98 0.92 3.38
CA PRO A 261 -15.13 1.77 3.09
C PRO A 261 -15.83 2.29 4.34
N SER A 262 -16.07 1.44 5.33
CA SER A 262 -16.71 1.85 6.59
C SER A 262 -15.82 2.79 7.42
N LEU A 263 -14.51 2.55 7.42
CA LEU A 263 -13.54 3.36 8.17
C LEU A 263 -13.36 4.77 7.59
N ILE A 264 -13.42 4.91 6.25
CA ILE A 264 -13.30 6.18 5.54
C ILE A 264 -14.61 6.98 5.59
N ALA A 265 -15.73 6.30 5.53
CA ALA A 265 -17.04 6.94 5.46
C ALA A 265 -17.29 7.87 6.64
N ASP A 266 -17.52 7.39 7.75
CA ASP A 266 -17.63 7.93 9.10
C ASP A 266 -18.51 7.04 9.97
N ASP A 267 -18.32 7.16 11.26
CA ASP A 267 -19.30 6.81 12.29
C ASP A 267 -19.74 8.08 13.03
N ASP A 268 -20.63 7.96 13.99
CA ASP A 268 -21.15 9.11 14.77
C ASP A 268 -20.07 9.89 15.53
N VAL A 269 -18.84 9.36 15.61
CA VAL A 269 -17.73 9.91 16.40
C VAL A 269 -16.61 10.46 15.52
N GLY A 270 -16.40 9.89 14.32
CA GLY A 270 -15.33 10.32 13.43
C GLY A 270 -15.08 9.39 12.25
N PHE A 271 -13.99 9.63 11.55
CA PHE A 271 -13.59 8.89 10.34
C PHE A 271 -12.09 8.69 10.31
N SER A 272 -11.64 7.78 9.45
CA SER A 272 -10.24 7.64 9.07
C SER A 272 -9.97 8.26 7.71
N HIS A 273 -8.83 8.92 7.57
CA HIS A 273 -8.23 9.17 6.26
C HIS A 273 -7.76 7.85 5.65
N ALA A 274 -7.28 7.85 4.41
CA ALA A 274 -6.84 6.63 3.74
C ALA A 274 -5.33 6.64 3.44
N LEU A 275 -4.64 5.53 3.73
CA LEU A 275 -3.31 5.22 3.22
C LEU A 275 -3.26 3.72 2.94
N LEU A 276 -3.67 3.33 1.74
CA LEU A 276 -4.05 1.96 1.41
C LEU A 276 -3.25 1.39 0.24
N GLY A 277 -2.91 0.11 0.35
CA GLY A 277 -2.34 -0.66 -0.75
C GLY A 277 -3.35 -0.94 -1.85
N ILE A 278 -4.61 -1.22 -1.49
CA ILE A 278 -5.64 -1.49 -2.49
C ILE A 278 -5.97 -0.29 -3.38
N PHE A 279 -5.74 0.94 -2.93
CA PHE A 279 -6.01 2.14 -3.74
C PHE A 279 -5.16 2.22 -5.01
N ASP A 280 -4.03 1.53 -5.05
CA ASP A 280 -3.27 1.28 -6.27
C ASP A 280 -4.15 0.56 -7.31
N ALA A 281 -4.74 -0.55 -6.94
CA ALA A 281 -5.50 -1.42 -7.84
C ALA A 281 -6.89 -0.88 -8.22
N ILE A 282 -7.51 -0.05 -7.36
CA ILE A 282 -8.89 0.44 -7.52
C ILE A 282 -8.98 1.96 -7.67
N ALA A 283 -7.91 2.63 -8.09
CA ALA A 283 -7.80 4.09 -8.10
C ALA A 283 -9.02 4.83 -8.70
N PRO A 284 -9.62 4.41 -9.83
CA PRO A 284 -10.81 5.08 -10.37
C PRO A 284 -12.03 5.00 -9.44
N ALA A 285 -12.25 3.85 -8.81
CA ALA A 285 -13.36 3.66 -7.88
C ALA A 285 -13.13 4.47 -6.60
N ALA A 286 -11.91 4.42 -6.05
CA ALA A 286 -11.51 5.18 -4.87
C ALA A 286 -11.69 6.69 -5.10
N SER A 287 -11.18 7.21 -6.23
CA SER A 287 -11.28 8.63 -6.58
C SER A 287 -12.74 9.10 -6.66
N GLN A 288 -13.57 8.38 -7.42
CA GLN A 288 -14.97 8.78 -7.62
C GLN A 288 -15.80 8.60 -6.35
N ALA A 289 -15.50 7.60 -5.54
CA ALA A 289 -16.15 7.42 -4.24
C ALA A 289 -15.81 8.55 -3.26
N LEU A 290 -14.53 8.92 -3.16
CA LEU A 290 -14.10 10.02 -2.30
C LEU A 290 -14.70 11.37 -2.74
N GLU A 291 -14.86 11.58 -4.05
CA GLU A 291 -15.57 12.75 -4.58
C GLU A 291 -17.05 12.72 -4.17
N ALA A 292 -17.74 11.58 -4.33
CA ALA A 292 -19.13 11.42 -3.91
C ALA A 292 -19.32 11.72 -2.41
N LEU A 293 -18.42 11.18 -1.57
CA LEU A 293 -18.41 11.45 -0.13
C LEU A 293 -18.20 12.94 0.19
N ALA A 294 -17.30 13.61 -0.53
CA ALA A 294 -17.04 15.04 -0.36
C ALA A 294 -18.25 15.91 -0.74
N LEU A 295 -19.06 15.45 -1.68
CA LEU A 295 -20.30 16.10 -2.12
C LEU A 295 -21.52 15.71 -1.26
N GLY A 296 -21.35 14.90 -0.21
CA GLY A 296 -22.42 14.41 0.65
C GLY A 296 -23.23 13.24 0.06
N ASP A 297 -22.81 12.67 -1.04
CA ASP A 297 -23.44 11.49 -1.64
C ASP A 297 -22.85 10.20 -1.06
N ARG A 298 -23.34 9.84 0.15
CA ARG A 298 -22.95 8.61 0.83
C ARG A 298 -23.37 7.35 0.04
N ALA A 299 -24.53 7.37 -0.59
CA ALA A 299 -25.00 6.22 -1.37
C ALA A 299 -24.14 5.98 -2.62
N GLY A 300 -23.71 7.04 -3.30
CA GLY A 300 -22.73 6.97 -4.38
C GLY A 300 -21.40 6.42 -3.94
N PHE A 301 -20.89 6.88 -2.78
CA PHE A 301 -19.67 6.35 -2.19
C PHE A 301 -19.75 4.84 -1.93
N ASP A 302 -20.81 4.40 -1.26
CA ASP A 302 -21.01 2.97 -0.95
C ASP A 302 -21.18 2.13 -2.21
N THR A 303 -21.92 2.62 -3.23
CA THR A 303 -22.11 1.94 -4.51
C THR A 303 -20.81 1.74 -5.27
N LEU A 304 -19.90 2.71 -5.22
CA LEU A 304 -18.61 2.64 -5.93
C LEU A 304 -17.61 1.73 -5.23
N LEU A 305 -17.57 1.69 -3.89
CA LEU A 305 -16.58 0.90 -3.15
C LEU A 305 -17.05 -0.52 -2.81
N ALA A 306 -18.33 -0.76 -2.59
CA ALA A 306 -18.81 -2.09 -2.20
C ALA A 306 -18.37 -3.21 -3.16
N PRO A 307 -18.41 -3.05 -4.50
CA PRO A 307 -17.94 -4.08 -5.43
C PRO A 307 -16.43 -4.34 -5.35
N THR A 308 -15.64 -3.41 -4.82
CA THR A 308 -14.18 -3.53 -4.74
C THR A 308 -13.72 -4.31 -3.52
N VAL A 309 -14.57 -4.45 -2.49
CA VAL A 309 -14.22 -5.14 -1.24
C VAL A 309 -13.91 -6.63 -1.42
N PRO A 310 -14.69 -7.42 -2.18
CA PRO A 310 -14.34 -8.81 -2.45
C PRO A 310 -12.97 -8.95 -3.13
N LEU A 311 -12.64 -8.07 -4.07
CA LEU A 311 -11.35 -8.04 -4.75
C LEU A 311 -10.22 -7.74 -3.75
N SER A 312 -10.40 -6.73 -2.90
CA SER A 312 -9.42 -6.37 -1.88
C SER A 312 -9.16 -7.51 -0.91
N ARG A 313 -10.20 -8.10 -0.36
CA ARG A 313 -10.09 -9.26 0.55
C ARG A 313 -9.41 -10.46 -0.11
N HIS A 314 -9.63 -10.66 -1.40
CA HIS A 314 -8.93 -11.70 -2.15
C HIS A 314 -7.45 -11.37 -2.36
N ILE A 315 -7.13 -10.14 -2.75
CA ILE A 315 -5.74 -9.68 -2.96
C ILE A 315 -4.94 -9.79 -1.66
N PHE A 316 -5.49 -9.31 -0.55
CA PHE A 316 -4.81 -9.23 0.75
C PHE A 316 -4.98 -10.48 1.63
N ARG A 317 -5.60 -11.56 1.11
CA ARG A 317 -5.69 -12.82 1.86
C ARG A 317 -4.31 -13.37 2.25
N ALA A 318 -4.27 -14.13 3.31
CA ALA A 318 -3.04 -14.77 3.78
C ALA A 318 -2.37 -15.71 2.72
N PRO A 319 -1.04 -15.78 2.67
CA PRO A 319 -0.05 -14.96 3.37
C PRO A 319 -0.07 -13.52 2.84
N THR A 320 -0.43 -12.57 3.72
CA THR A 320 -0.79 -11.20 3.29
C THR A 320 0.36 -10.45 2.62
N GLN A 321 1.61 -10.71 3.02
CA GLN A 321 2.80 -10.08 2.42
C GLN A 321 2.91 -10.24 0.89
N TYR A 322 2.23 -11.22 0.29
CA TYR A 322 2.24 -11.45 -1.17
C TYR A 322 1.06 -10.78 -1.91
N TYR A 323 0.34 -9.86 -1.27
CA TYR A 323 -0.75 -9.10 -1.92
C TYR A 323 -0.27 -8.33 -3.16
N LYS A 324 0.99 -7.91 -3.17
CA LYS A 324 1.64 -7.16 -4.27
C LYS A 324 1.51 -7.88 -5.61
N THR A 325 1.53 -9.22 -5.60
CA THR A 325 1.35 -10.04 -6.81
C THR A 325 -0.01 -9.79 -7.46
N GLY A 326 -1.08 -9.70 -6.67
CA GLY A 326 -2.42 -9.39 -7.17
C GLY A 326 -2.54 -7.96 -7.68
N VAL A 327 -1.94 -7.00 -6.97
CA VAL A 327 -1.91 -5.58 -7.37
C VAL A 327 -1.21 -5.42 -8.71
N VAL A 328 0.01 -5.96 -8.85
CA VAL A 328 0.80 -5.86 -10.10
C VAL A 328 0.15 -6.64 -11.25
N PHE A 329 -0.50 -7.77 -10.95
CA PHE A 329 -1.26 -8.51 -11.98
C PHE A 329 -2.40 -7.66 -12.53
N LEU A 330 -3.16 -6.98 -11.68
CA LEU A 330 -4.23 -6.10 -12.13
C LEU A 330 -3.71 -4.87 -12.88
N ALA A 331 -2.58 -4.31 -12.46
CA ALA A 331 -1.90 -3.24 -13.21
C ALA A 331 -1.49 -3.71 -14.61
N TYR A 332 -0.96 -4.93 -14.73
CA TYR A 332 -0.65 -5.55 -16.02
C TYR A 332 -1.91 -5.74 -16.86
N LEU A 333 -2.99 -6.32 -16.33
CA LEU A 333 -4.25 -6.49 -17.05
C LEU A 333 -4.79 -5.17 -17.61
N ASN A 334 -4.60 -4.08 -16.88
CA ASN A 334 -5.07 -2.74 -17.23
C ASN A 334 -4.12 -1.93 -18.14
N GLY A 335 -3.00 -2.50 -18.57
CA GLY A 335 -2.08 -1.86 -19.51
C GLY A 335 -1.14 -0.84 -18.92
N PHE A 336 -0.96 -0.80 -17.61
CA PHE A 336 0.02 0.09 -16.96
C PHE A 336 1.46 -0.40 -17.10
N GLN A 337 1.65 -1.66 -17.42
CA GLN A 337 2.93 -2.27 -17.76
C GLN A 337 2.73 -3.37 -18.81
N ASP A 338 3.77 -3.69 -19.58
CA ASP A 338 3.65 -4.58 -20.75
C ASP A 338 3.96 -6.06 -20.43
N HIS A 339 4.30 -6.38 -19.20
CA HIS A 339 4.64 -7.72 -18.72
C HIS A 339 4.15 -7.93 -17.29
N PHE A 340 4.01 -9.20 -16.89
CA PHE A 340 3.74 -9.58 -15.51
C PHE A 340 5.03 -10.10 -14.85
N PHE A 341 6.01 -9.22 -14.70
CA PHE A 341 7.26 -9.50 -13.99
C PHE A 341 7.40 -8.57 -12.79
N MET A 342 7.95 -9.08 -11.68
CA MET A 342 8.12 -8.33 -10.42
C MET A 342 9.54 -8.50 -9.91
N LEU A 343 10.01 -7.52 -9.13
CA LEU A 343 11.29 -7.61 -8.44
C LEU A 343 11.34 -8.88 -7.57
N GLY A 344 12.51 -9.50 -7.48
CA GLY A 344 12.70 -10.71 -6.69
C GLY A 344 11.87 -11.92 -7.14
N GLY A 345 11.30 -11.92 -8.35
CA GLY A 345 10.50 -13.03 -8.86
C GLY A 345 9.11 -13.18 -8.21
N HIS A 346 8.64 -12.19 -7.48
CA HIS A 346 7.38 -12.25 -6.72
C HIS A 346 6.11 -12.38 -7.57
N HIS A 347 6.19 -12.24 -8.90
CA HIS A 347 5.08 -12.58 -9.80
C HIS A 347 4.66 -14.06 -9.69
N GLY A 348 5.58 -14.94 -9.29
CA GLY A 348 5.29 -16.37 -9.03
C GLY A 348 4.80 -16.68 -7.61
N ALA A 349 4.61 -15.68 -6.73
CA ALA A 349 4.26 -15.92 -5.32
C ALA A 349 2.79 -16.35 -5.09
N ARG A 350 1.96 -16.31 -6.11
CA ARG A 350 0.55 -16.71 -6.04
C ARG A 350 0.20 -17.71 -7.15
N PRO A 351 -0.64 -18.71 -6.86
CA PRO A 351 -1.00 -19.74 -7.85
C PRO A 351 -1.92 -19.18 -8.95
N PRO A 352 -2.01 -19.85 -10.12
CA PRO A 352 -2.88 -19.45 -11.24
C PRO A 352 -4.35 -19.23 -10.85
N ALA A 353 -4.92 -20.06 -9.98
CA ALA A 353 -6.30 -19.89 -9.52
C ALA A 353 -6.52 -18.59 -8.72
N TYR A 354 -5.48 -18.10 -8.04
CA TYR A 354 -5.55 -16.78 -7.39
C TYR A 354 -5.60 -15.65 -8.43
N LEU A 355 -4.76 -15.71 -9.48
CA LEU A 355 -4.74 -14.71 -10.54
C LEU A 355 -6.07 -14.70 -11.33
N ALA A 356 -6.62 -15.88 -11.61
CA ALA A 356 -7.93 -16.03 -12.22
C ALA A 356 -9.05 -15.34 -11.41
N GLU A 357 -9.00 -15.49 -10.10
CA GLU A 357 -9.99 -14.86 -9.20
C GLU A 357 -9.80 -13.34 -9.15
N VAL A 358 -8.56 -12.82 -9.21
CA VAL A 358 -8.31 -11.37 -9.36
C VAL A 358 -8.97 -10.83 -10.62
N LEU A 359 -8.81 -11.50 -11.77
CA LEU A 359 -9.47 -11.10 -13.02
C LEU A 359 -11.00 -11.07 -12.86
N ARG A 360 -11.60 -12.15 -12.29
CA ARG A 360 -13.05 -12.28 -12.14
C ARG A 360 -13.63 -11.20 -11.22
N LEU A 361 -13.00 -10.94 -10.10
CA LEU A 361 -13.45 -9.93 -9.14
C LEU A 361 -13.22 -8.50 -9.67
N ALA A 362 -12.14 -8.28 -10.41
CA ALA A 362 -11.91 -7.00 -11.07
C ALA A 362 -12.93 -6.71 -12.17
N ASP A 363 -13.34 -7.72 -12.95
CA ASP A 363 -14.44 -7.60 -13.92
C ASP A 363 -15.74 -7.21 -13.21
N GLN A 364 -16.14 -7.95 -12.17
CA GLN A 364 -17.35 -7.68 -11.41
C GLN A 364 -17.38 -6.28 -10.77
N ALA A 365 -16.23 -5.76 -10.40
CA ALA A 365 -16.10 -4.41 -9.85
C ALA A 365 -15.95 -3.31 -10.92
N GLY A 366 -16.00 -3.65 -12.21
CA GLY A 366 -15.82 -2.68 -13.30
C GLY A 366 -14.40 -2.09 -13.39
N LEU A 367 -13.39 -2.79 -12.88
CA LEU A 367 -12.03 -2.29 -12.79
C LEU A 367 -11.12 -2.70 -13.96
N LEU A 368 -11.66 -3.39 -14.96
CA LEU A 368 -10.93 -3.71 -16.19
C LEU A 368 -11.17 -2.60 -17.22
N ARG A 369 -10.19 -1.72 -17.42
CA ARG A 369 -10.26 -0.56 -18.31
C ARG A 369 -10.54 -0.95 -19.77
N ASN A 370 -9.95 -2.05 -20.20
CA ASN A 370 -10.13 -2.66 -21.51
C ASN A 370 -10.28 -4.18 -21.33
N PRO A 371 -11.51 -4.70 -21.29
CA PRO A 371 -11.76 -6.13 -21.06
C PRO A 371 -11.12 -7.04 -22.10
N GLU A 372 -11.02 -6.63 -23.37
CA GLU A 372 -10.36 -7.43 -24.42
C GLU A 372 -8.86 -7.56 -24.16
N LEU A 373 -8.20 -6.46 -23.80
CA LEU A 373 -6.79 -6.47 -23.41
C LEU A 373 -6.58 -7.33 -22.16
N ALA A 374 -7.45 -7.21 -21.17
CA ALA A 374 -7.35 -7.98 -19.93
C ALA A 374 -7.45 -9.49 -20.18
N VAL A 375 -8.39 -9.93 -21.06
CA VAL A 375 -8.50 -11.34 -21.46
C VAL A 375 -7.24 -11.80 -22.16
N ALA A 376 -6.73 -11.07 -23.16
CA ALA A 376 -5.54 -11.43 -23.89
C ALA A 376 -4.32 -11.55 -22.97
N ARG A 377 -4.16 -10.62 -22.04
CA ARG A 377 -3.06 -10.61 -21.05
C ARG A 377 -3.19 -11.72 -19.99
N ALA A 378 -4.40 -11.99 -19.54
CA ALA A 378 -4.65 -13.12 -18.64
C ALA A 378 -4.31 -14.46 -19.32
N GLN A 379 -4.71 -14.64 -20.58
CA GLN A 379 -4.34 -15.81 -21.37
C GLN A 379 -2.83 -15.94 -21.53
N ALA A 380 -2.10 -14.84 -21.82
CA ALA A 380 -0.65 -14.85 -21.98
C ALA A 380 0.08 -15.31 -20.68
N VAL A 381 -0.47 -15.05 -19.52
CA VAL A 381 0.08 -15.50 -18.22
C VAL A 381 -0.34 -16.92 -17.89
N LEU A 382 -1.60 -17.30 -18.14
CA LEU A 382 -2.17 -18.56 -17.66
C LEU A 382 -1.90 -19.72 -18.65
N ALA A 383 -1.84 -19.47 -19.97
CA ALA A 383 -1.63 -20.52 -20.96
C ALA A 383 -0.29 -21.26 -20.82
N PRO A 384 0.86 -20.59 -20.60
CA PRO A 384 2.14 -21.28 -20.37
C PRO A 384 2.13 -22.19 -19.14
N LEU A 385 1.20 -21.96 -18.21
CA LEU A 385 1.02 -22.76 -17.00
C LEU A 385 0.01 -23.91 -17.20
N GLY A 386 -0.47 -24.13 -18.44
CA GLY A 386 -1.52 -25.10 -18.73
C GLY A 386 -2.90 -24.74 -18.19
N CYS A 387 -3.12 -23.49 -17.82
CA CYS A 387 -4.31 -23.02 -17.09
C CYS A 387 -5.23 -22.14 -17.95
N ALA A 388 -5.07 -22.07 -19.25
CA ALA A 388 -5.96 -21.39 -20.19
C ALA A 388 -6.04 -22.16 -21.49
N GLY A 389 -7.22 -22.15 -22.12
CA GLY A 389 -7.47 -22.78 -23.40
C GLY A 389 -8.61 -22.05 -24.15
#